data_57aadd00eddeea9b2ed5fef905a2d3a5
#
_entry.id   57aadd00eddeea9b2ed5fef905a2d3a5
#
_cell.length_a   1.000
_cell.length_b   1.000
_cell.length_c   1.000
_cell.angle_alpha   90.00
_cell.angle_beta   90.00
_cell.angle_gamma   90.00
#
_symmetry.space_group_name_H-M   'P 1'
#
loop_
_entity.id
_entity.type
_entity.pdbx_description
1 polymer ?
#
loop_
_entity_poly.entity_id
_entity_poly.type
_entity_poly.pdbx_seq_one_letter_code
_entity_poly.pdbx_strand_id
1 'polypeptide(L)'
;QAMPQQIGDFQSFARAVASRYSGRYAGYPFVRFYSIWNESNLATFLVPQFDARGRIVSPRNYARLAAAGYAGIKAGNSRARVAVGETSSNGRDRKRPGLTDTVAPATFMKGVARANPRLKFDAWAHHPYPFPVNQKPTQLVRYPNVTLQSMPRFEKELDAAFRRKNLKIWITEYGNETKPGEPKGVTEAQQAAYIPQALAMARKDARVDMFIWFVMQDSQGSLWQSGIYRNDGSPKRAQPRFRVAARPLSPIDGKLTVRGGSRNPTVTVFLREYCANNPTGTTVGYTVRAFQGRKLVTVRQGTAPLGIDCTIPVRVTGLRVAKKKSYRVTVDANTATTASIVRTLTVAGA
;
A
#
# COMPACT_ATOMS: atom_id res chain seq x y z
N GLN A 1 17.31 15.26 -6.64
CA GLN A 1 16.35 16.37 -6.49
C GLN A 1 16.63 17.11 -5.18
N ALA A 2 16.63 18.44 -5.20
CA ALA A 2 16.82 19.28 -4.02
C ALA A 2 15.50 19.47 -3.25
N MET A 3 15.60 19.90 -1.99
CA MET A 3 14.44 20.39 -1.24
C MET A 3 13.79 21.58 -1.94
N PRO A 4 12.46 21.74 -1.92
CA PRO A 4 11.81 22.97 -2.32
C PRO A 4 12.39 24.16 -1.53
N GLN A 5 12.62 25.28 -2.19
CA GLN A 5 13.09 26.51 -1.54
C GLN A 5 12.07 26.97 -0.47
N GLN A 6 10.81 26.95 -0.83
CA GLN A 6 9.69 27.24 0.05
C GLN A 6 8.91 25.94 0.34
N ILE A 7 8.96 25.46 1.55
CA ILE A 7 8.25 24.20 1.91
C ILE A 7 6.72 24.38 1.81
N GLY A 8 6.21 25.61 1.95
CA GLY A 8 4.80 25.96 1.77
C GLY A 8 4.29 25.72 0.35
N ASP A 9 5.15 25.87 -0.65
CA ASP A 9 4.78 25.59 -2.06
C ASP A 9 4.50 24.10 -2.27
N PHE A 10 5.32 23.24 -1.64
CA PHE A 10 5.07 21.79 -1.67
C PHE A 10 3.78 21.43 -0.97
N GLN A 11 3.47 22.07 0.16
CA GLN A 11 2.19 21.87 0.85
C GLN A 11 1.01 22.31 -0.01
N SER A 12 1.12 23.45 -0.65
CA SER A 12 0.09 24.00 -1.55
C SER A 12 -0.13 23.12 -2.78
N PHE A 13 0.96 22.64 -3.39
CA PHE A 13 0.93 21.66 -4.48
C PHE A 13 0.23 20.36 -4.04
N ALA A 14 0.62 19.80 -2.92
CA ALA A 14 0.03 18.58 -2.38
C ALA A 14 -1.48 18.73 -2.12
N ARG A 15 -1.90 19.92 -1.61
CA ARG A 15 -3.31 20.28 -1.43
C ARG A 15 -4.05 20.36 -2.76
N ALA A 16 -3.47 21.02 -3.76
CA ALA A 16 -4.09 21.17 -5.08
C ALA A 16 -4.31 19.82 -5.75
N VAL A 17 -3.30 18.95 -5.75
CA VAL A 17 -3.40 17.58 -6.29
C VAL A 17 -4.48 16.79 -5.57
N ALA A 18 -4.44 16.74 -4.23
CA ALA A 18 -5.40 15.97 -3.46
C ALA A 18 -6.83 16.51 -3.59
N SER A 19 -7.00 17.83 -3.74
CA SER A 19 -8.30 18.45 -4.00
C SER A 19 -8.85 18.05 -5.37
N ARG A 20 -8.01 18.13 -6.41
CA ARG A 20 -8.40 17.77 -7.79
C ARG A 20 -8.88 16.31 -7.88
N TYR A 21 -8.18 15.40 -7.20
CA TYR A 21 -8.51 13.98 -7.20
C TYR A 21 -9.31 13.53 -5.97
N SER A 22 -10.06 14.46 -5.36
CA SER A 22 -10.92 14.17 -4.20
C SER A 22 -12.27 13.57 -4.58
N GLY A 23 -12.55 13.44 -5.86
CA GLY A 23 -13.82 13.05 -6.43
C GLY A 23 -14.91 14.13 -6.40
N ARG A 24 -14.54 15.37 -6.09
CA ARG A 24 -15.48 16.51 -6.15
C ARG A 24 -15.66 17.07 -7.56
N TYR A 25 -14.74 16.77 -8.46
CA TYR A 25 -14.73 17.31 -9.81
C TYR A 25 -15.12 16.23 -10.82
N ALA A 26 -16.10 16.52 -11.65
CA ALA A 26 -16.51 15.64 -12.74
C ALA A 26 -15.34 15.36 -13.68
N GLY A 27 -15.24 14.13 -14.18
CA GLY A 27 -14.16 13.71 -15.07
C GLY A 27 -12.82 13.36 -14.41
N TYR A 28 -12.67 13.56 -13.10
CA TYR A 28 -11.45 13.19 -12.38
C TYR A 28 -11.71 12.03 -11.41
N PRO A 29 -10.84 11.01 -11.37
CA PRO A 29 -11.00 9.88 -10.47
C PRO A 29 -10.81 10.29 -9.01
N PHE A 30 -11.40 9.54 -8.11
CA PHE A 30 -11.07 9.63 -6.70
C PHE A 30 -9.77 8.88 -6.40
N VAL A 31 -8.73 9.60 -5.96
CA VAL A 31 -7.49 9.01 -5.47
C VAL A 31 -7.51 8.98 -3.94
N ARG A 32 -7.44 7.77 -3.40
CA ARG A 32 -7.51 7.53 -1.97
C ARG A 32 -6.14 7.44 -1.29
N PHE A 33 -5.15 6.92 -2.01
CA PHE A 33 -3.84 6.61 -1.44
C PHE A 33 -2.79 7.51 -2.05
N TYR A 34 -2.03 8.15 -1.20
CA TYR A 34 -0.92 9.03 -1.57
C TYR A 34 0.32 8.60 -0.80
N SER A 35 1.47 8.70 -1.42
CA SER A 35 2.75 8.64 -0.74
C SER A 35 3.55 9.91 -1.01
N ILE A 36 4.46 10.25 -0.10
CA ILE A 36 5.18 11.50 -0.15
C ILE A 36 6.62 11.25 -0.56
N TRP A 37 6.96 11.75 -1.76
CA TRP A 37 8.27 11.64 -2.40
C TRP A 37 8.58 10.22 -2.89
N ASN A 38 9.85 9.98 -3.28
CA ASN A 38 10.37 8.67 -3.65
C ASN A 38 11.79 8.49 -3.14
N GLU A 39 12.12 7.34 -2.56
CA GLU A 39 13.44 6.88 -2.11
C GLU A 39 14.33 7.97 -1.51
N SER A 40 13.77 8.74 -0.58
CA SER A 40 14.40 9.92 0.03
C SER A 40 15.72 9.62 0.76
N ASN A 41 16.01 8.35 0.98
CA ASN A 41 17.27 7.86 1.54
C ASN A 41 18.39 7.71 0.49
N LEU A 42 18.13 8.04 -0.78
CA LEU A 42 19.08 8.03 -1.89
C LEU A 42 19.28 9.45 -2.45
N ALA A 43 20.53 9.83 -2.74
CA ALA A 43 20.82 11.14 -3.35
C ALA A 43 20.25 11.29 -4.76
N THR A 44 19.93 10.22 -5.45
CA THR A 44 19.20 10.24 -6.72
C THR A 44 17.88 10.99 -6.59
N PHE A 45 17.20 10.87 -5.45
CA PHE A 45 15.87 11.43 -5.23
C PHE A 45 15.84 12.59 -4.24
N LEU A 46 16.76 12.64 -3.25
CA LEU A 46 16.83 13.73 -2.30
C LEU A 46 18.27 14.09 -1.95
N VAL A 47 18.65 15.34 -2.14
CA VAL A 47 19.96 15.89 -1.75
C VAL A 47 19.80 17.08 -0.80
N PRO A 48 20.80 17.30 0.07
CA PRO A 48 21.93 16.44 0.38
C PRO A 48 21.57 15.28 1.31
N GLN A 49 22.25 14.14 1.18
CA GLN A 49 22.14 13.05 2.15
C GLN A 49 23.01 13.33 3.39
N PHE A 50 24.18 13.96 3.18
CA PHE A 50 25.13 14.32 4.21
C PHE A 50 25.51 15.79 4.11
N ASP A 51 25.85 16.40 5.25
CA ASP A 51 26.44 17.75 5.27
C ASP A 51 27.95 17.72 4.89
N ALA A 52 28.58 18.91 4.91
CA ALA A 52 29.99 19.04 4.60
C ALA A 52 30.90 18.26 5.56
N ARG A 53 30.45 18.00 6.78
CA ARG A 53 31.16 17.21 7.80
C ARG A 53 30.86 15.72 7.73
N GLY A 54 30.11 15.26 6.72
CA GLY A 54 29.71 13.86 6.58
C GLY A 54 28.61 13.38 7.51
N ARG A 55 27.90 14.28 8.22
CA ARG A 55 26.77 13.92 9.08
C ARG A 55 25.50 13.75 8.25
N ILE A 56 24.70 12.75 8.56
CA ILE A 56 23.45 12.47 7.89
C ILE A 56 22.45 13.60 8.15
N VAL A 57 21.91 14.21 7.07
CA VAL A 57 20.94 15.32 7.16
C VAL A 57 19.62 15.05 6.42
N SER A 58 19.61 14.12 5.46
CA SER A 58 18.43 13.82 4.64
C SER A 58 17.18 13.44 5.45
N PRO A 59 17.23 12.70 6.58
CA PRO A 59 16.03 12.39 7.35
C PRO A 59 15.34 13.64 7.93
N ARG A 60 16.13 14.65 8.36
CA ARG A 60 15.58 15.93 8.84
C ARG A 60 14.91 16.71 7.71
N ASN A 61 15.54 16.75 6.55
CA ASN A 61 14.97 17.40 5.36
C ASN A 61 13.67 16.71 4.94
N TYR A 62 13.68 15.40 4.86
CA TYR A 62 12.51 14.62 4.52
C TYR A 62 11.38 14.77 5.55
N ALA A 63 11.67 14.83 6.84
CA ALA A 63 10.64 15.03 7.87
C ALA A 63 9.84 16.32 7.66
N ARG A 64 10.47 17.38 7.13
CA ARG A 64 9.82 18.64 6.76
C ARG A 64 8.91 18.47 5.53
N LEU A 65 9.42 17.78 4.49
CA LEU A 65 8.62 17.43 3.30
C LEU A 65 7.40 16.59 3.68
N ALA A 66 7.63 15.55 4.46
CA ALA A 66 6.57 14.62 4.88
C ALA A 66 5.47 15.34 5.67
N ALA A 67 5.83 16.25 6.58
CA ALA A 67 4.86 17.03 7.34
C ALA A 67 4.03 17.97 6.46
N ALA A 68 4.67 18.68 5.54
CA ALA A 68 4.02 19.60 4.60
C ALA A 68 3.10 18.84 3.63
N GLY A 69 3.61 17.74 3.04
CA GLY A 69 2.82 16.90 2.13
C GLY A 69 1.60 16.30 2.81
N TYR A 70 1.75 15.74 4.02
CA TYR A 70 0.63 15.21 4.79
C TYR A 70 -0.43 16.29 5.06
N ALA A 71 -0.02 17.46 5.54
CA ALA A 71 -0.94 18.55 5.82
C ALA A 71 -1.67 19.03 4.54
N GLY A 72 -0.94 19.18 3.43
CA GLY A 72 -1.52 19.55 2.14
C GLY A 72 -2.53 18.52 1.63
N ILE A 73 -2.16 17.24 1.60
CA ILE A 73 -3.06 16.18 1.14
C ILE A 73 -4.33 16.11 1.98
N LYS A 74 -4.20 16.13 3.32
CA LYS A 74 -5.38 16.08 4.21
C LYS A 74 -6.28 17.32 4.08
N ALA A 75 -5.71 18.48 3.81
CA ALA A 75 -6.48 19.70 3.54
C ALA A 75 -7.21 19.64 2.18
N GLY A 76 -6.65 19.02 1.17
CA GLY A 76 -7.27 18.82 -0.14
C GLY A 76 -8.29 17.69 -0.16
N ASN A 77 -8.00 16.60 0.54
CA ASN A 77 -8.83 15.40 0.63
C ASN A 77 -8.68 14.74 2.01
N SER A 78 -9.58 15.06 2.94
CA SER A 78 -9.56 14.53 4.31
C SER A 78 -9.71 12.99 4.36
N ARG A 79 -10.32 12.38 3.33
CA ARG A 79 -10.50 10.92 3.20
C ARG A 79 -9.28 10.20 2.67
N ALA A 80 -8.29 10.93 2.14
CA ALA A 80 -7.06 10.33 1.64
C ALA A 80 -6.28 9.64 2.77
N ARG A 81 -5.68 8.51 2.47
CA ARG A 81 -4.65 7.87 3.30
C ARG A 81 -3.28 8.24 2.76
N VAL A 82 -2.37 8.57 3.64
CA VAL A 82 -1.07 9.14 3.28
C VAL A 82 0.05 8.32 3.91
N ALA A 83 0.92 7.78 3.07
CA ALA A 83 2.16 7.17 3.50
C ALA A 83 3.32 8.16 3.46
N VAL A 84 4.29 7.91 4.34
CA VAL A 84 5.60 8.55 4.36
C VAL A 84 6.68 7.49 4.33
N GLY A 85 7.92 7.88 4.08
CA GLY A 85 9.06 6.96 4.03
C GLY A 85 9.54 6.74 2.61
N GLU A 86 8.82 5.93 1.83
CA GLU A 86 9.20 5.55 0.47
C GLU A 86 10.70 5.23 0.37
N THR A 87 11.19 4.39 1.30
CA THR A 87 12.61 4.14 1.41
C THR A 87 13.06 2.96 0.56
N SER A 88 14.19 3.11 -0.13
CA SER A 88 14.90 2.00 -0.80
C SER A 88 15.37 0.95 0.21
N SER A 89 15.55 -0.28 -0.24
CA SER A 89 15.95 -1.43 0.59
C SER A 89 17.34 -1.30 1.20
N ASN A 90 18.22 -0.51 0.60
CA ASN A 90 19.62 -0.45 1.01
C ASN A 90 20.18 0.97 1.01
N GLY A 91 21.28 1.15 1.72
CA GLY A 91 22.02 2.39 1.78
C GLY A 91 23.32 2.23 2.57
N ARG A 92 24.13 3.28 2.54
CA ARG A 92 25.36 3.40 3.29
C ARG A 92 25.27 4.64 4.18
N ASP A 93 25.49 4.48 5.46
CA ASP A 93 25.39 5.56 6.44
C ASP A 93 26.65 6.45 6.49
N ARG A 94 27.39 6.50 5.38
CA ARG A 94 28.64 7.28 5.25
C ARG A 94 28.91 7.63 3.79
N LYS A 95 29.53 8.78 3.58
CA LYS A 95 30.07 9.18 2.28
C LYS A 95 31.15 8.21 1.80
N ARG A 96 31.19 7.99 0.51
CA ARG A 96 32.24 7.26 -0.19
C ARG A 96 32.59 8.01 -1.48
N PRO A 97 33.84 8.42 -1.69
CA PRO A 97 34.24 9.05 -2.95
C PRO A 97 33.85 8.18 -4.15
N GLY A 98 33.37 8.81 -5.22
CA GLY A 98 32.95 8.13 -6.44
C GLY A 98 31.66 7.31 -6.37
N LEU A 99 30.98 7.29 -5.21
CA LEU A 99 29.71 6.57 -5.07
C LEU A 99 28.58 7.53 -4.68
N THR A 100 27.39 7.27 -5.21
CA THR A 100 26.16 8.00 -4.84
C THR A 100 25.92 7.94 -3.33
N ASP A 101 25.68 9.09 -2.71
CA ASP A 101 25.37 9.19 -1.29
C ASP A 101 24.03 8.52 -0.98
N THR A 102 24.01 7.68 0.04
CA THR A 102 22.82 6.93 0.45
C THR A 102 22.81 6.73 1.96
N VAL A 103 21.61 6.65 2.55
CA VAL A 103 21.40 6.32 3.97
C VAL A 103 20.62 5.02 4.05
N ALA A 104 21.02 4.09 4.90
CA ALA A 104 20.31 2.84 5.09
C ALA A 104 18.89 3.09 5.63
N PRO A 105 17.88 2.34 5.15
CA PRO A 105 16.48 2.65 5.42
C PRO A 105 16.11 2.71 6.90
N ALA A 106 16.62 1.81 7.73
CA ALA A 106 16.32 1.85 9.16
C ALA A 106 17.02 3.02 9.88
N THR A 107 18.23 3.42 9.46
CA THR A 107 18.90 4.63 9.95
C THR A 107 18.12 5.88 9.55
N PHE A 108 17.65 5.92 8.28
CA PHE A 108 16.83 7.02 7.76
C PHE A 108 15.53 7.15 8.55
N MET A 109 14.78 6.07 8.72
CA MET A 109 13.52 6.04 9.47
C MET A 109 13.70 6.58 10.90
N LYS A 110 14.71 6.11 11.63
CA LYS A 110 15.03 6.59 12.98
C LYS A 110 15.42 8.08 12.98
N GLY A 111 16.10 8.53 11.95
CA GLY A 111 16.45 9.93 11.74
C GLY A 111 15.23 10.82 11.53
N VAL A 112 14.24 10.35 10.74
CA VAL A 112 12.95 11.03 10.53
C VAL A 112 12.19 11.14 11.84
N ALA A 113 12.08 10.05 12.60
CA ALA A 113 11.40 10.04 13.89
C ALA A 113 12.06 10.98 14.91
N ARG A 114 13.41 11.04 14.95
CA ARG A 114 14.13 12.00 15.80
C ARG A 114 13.88 13.44 15.39
N ALA A 115 13.82 13.72 14.09
CA ALA A 115 13.58 15.06 13.57
C ALA A 115 12.12 15.53 13.81
N ASN A 116 11.17 14.63 13.74
CA ASN A 116 9.75 14.90 14.02
C ASN A 116 9.06 13.68 14.65
N PRO A 117 9.15 13.51 15.98
CA PRO A 117 8.54 12.37 16.66
C PRO A 117 7.00 12.38 16.64
N ARG A 118 6.39 13.51 16.27
CA ARG A 118 4.94 13.69 16.15
C ARG A 118 4.47 13.71 14.68
N LEU A 119 5.31 13.30 13.74
CA LEU A 119 4.97 13.24 12.33
C LEU A 119 3.69 12.40 12.12
N LYS A 120 2.69 13.01 11.47
CA LYS A 120 1.43 12.34 11.15
C LYS A 120 1.57 11.60 9.84
N PHE A 121 1.11 10.36 9.82
CA PHE A 121 0.99 9.51 8.62
C PHE A 121 0.07 8.33 8.91
N ASP A 122 -0.49 7.74 7.85
CA ASP A 122 -1.39 6.58 7.93
C ASP A 122 -0.63 5.26 7.72
N ALA A 123 0.50 5.28 7.01
CA ALA A 123 1.39 4.14 6.81
C ALA A 123 2.84 4.60 6.59
N TRP A 124 3.79 3.69 6.81
CA TRP A 124 5.17 3.84 6.33
C TRP A 124 5.32 3.07 5.02
N ALA A 125 5.77 3.74 3.97
CA ALA A 125 6.05 3.11 2.69
C ALA A 125 7.52 2.70 2.59
N HIS A 126 7.75 1.54 1.99
CA HIS A 126 9.09 0.98 1.83
C HIS A 126 9.17 0.11 0.57
N HIS A 127 10.33 0.09 -0.07
CA HIS A 127 10.65 -0.71 -1.24
C HIS A 127 11.62 -1.84 -0.84
N PRO A 128 11.14 -2.97 -0.29
CA PRO A 128 11.99 -4.03 0.26
C PRO A 128 12.59 -4.94 -0.82
N TYR A 129 13.10 -4.35 -1.92
CA TYR A 129 13.73 -5.10 -2.99
C TYR A 129 14.83 -6.04 -2.49
N PRO A 130 15.02 -7.18 -3.17
CA PRO A 130 16.17 -8.04 -2.89
C PRO A 130 17.50 -7.27 -3.08
N PHE A 131 18.42 -7.52 -2.18
CA PHE A 131 19.75 -6.94 -2.28
C PHE A 131 20.81 -7.97 -1.83
N PRO A 132 21.72 -8.37 -2.73
CA PRO A 132 21.77 -8.11 -4.19
C PRO A 132 20.52 -8.52 -4.97
N VAL A 133 20.35 -7.95 -6.17
CA VAL A 133 19.13 -8.08 -7.00
C VAL A 133 18.73 -9.51 -7.34
N ASN A 134 19.68 -10.46 -7.31
CA ASN A 134 19.46 -11.88 -7.62
C ASN A 134 19.02 -12.70 -6.40
N GLN A 135 18.83 -12.09 -5.25
CA GLN A 135 18.47 -12.83 -4.04
C GLN A 135 16.98 -13.20 -4.02
N LYS A 136 16.70 -14.32 -3.35
CA LYS A 136 15.32 -14.76 -3.09
C LYS A 136 14.62 -13.87 -2.05
N PRO A 137 13.26 -13.80 -2.02
CA PRO A 137 12.52 -12.97 -1.07
C PRO A 137 12.85 -13.25 0.40
N THR A 138 13.23 -14.49 0.71
CA THR A 138 13.57 -14.96 2.06
C THR A 138 15.02 -14.70 2.48
N GLN A 139 15.80 -13.98 1.66
CA GLN A 139 17.19 -13.67 1.99
C GLN A 139 17.28 -12.57 3.03
N LEU A 140 17.97 -12.84 4.11
CA LEU A 140 18.34 -11.84 5.09
C LEU A 140 19.49 -10.96 4.56
N VAL A 141 19.44 -9.68 4.87
CA VAL A 141 20.51 -8.73 4.61
C VAL A 141 21.03 -8.17 5.93
N ARG A 142 22.25 -7.63 5.87
CA ARG A 142 22.84 -6.97 7.05
C ARG A 142 22.04 -5.70 7.36
N TYR A 143 21.45 -5.69 8.55
CA TYR A 143 20.80 -4.51 9.10
C TYR A 143 21.83 -3.36 9.31
N PRO A 144 21.52 -2.09 9.03
CA PRO A 144 20.21 -1.46 8.91
C PRO A 144 19.59 -1.41 7.49
N ASN A 145 20.09 -2.19 6.53
CA ASN A 145 19.39 -2.43 5.27
C ASN A 145 18.16 -3.33 5.53
N VAL A 146 17.10 -3.13 4.73
CA VAL A 146 15.81 -3.79 4.95
C VAL A 146 15.29 -4.33 3.64
N THR A 147 15.25 -5.65 3.53
CA THR A 147 14.55 -6.40 2.47
C THR A 147 13.30 -7.04 3.05
N LEU A 148 12.50 -7.70 2.22
CA LEU A 148 11.23 -8.29 2.65
C LEU A 148 11.36 -9.20 3.89
N GLN A 149 12.44 -10.00 3.97
CA GLN A 149 12.71 -10.88 5.12
C GLN A 149 13.05 -10.13 6.41
N SER A 150 13.53 -8.89 6.33
CA SER A 150 13.93 -8.08 7.49
C SER A 150 12.79 -7.21 8.03
N MET A 151 11.64 -7.16 7.36
CA MET A 151 10.50 -6.31 7.72
C MET A 151 10.07 -6.43 9.19
N PRO A 152 9.94 -7.62 9.81
CA PRO A 152 9.46 -7.70 11.19
C PRO A 152 10.34 -6.95 12.20
N ARG A 153 11.66 -6.93 12.00
CA ARG A 153 12.58 -6.14 12.81
C ARG A 153 12.40 -4.63 12.56
N PHE A 154 12.31 -4.25 11.30
CA PHE A 154 12.12 -2.85 10.91
C PHE A 154 10.83 -2.27 11.49
N GLU A 155 9.75 -3.01 11.45
CA GLU A 155 8.44 -2.63 11.97
C GLU A 155 8.43 -2.43 13.47
N LYS A 156 9.09 -3.32 14.21
CA LYS A 156 9.27 -3.18 15.66
C LYS A 156 10.02 -1.89 16.00
N GLU A 157 11.08 -1.58 15.24
CA GLU A 157 11.87 -0.38 15.43
C GLU A 157 11.12 0.89 14.98
N LEU A 158 10.27 0.79 13.94
CA LEU A 158 9.38 1.87 13.50
C LEU A 158 8.38 2.25 14.61
N ASP A 159 7.71 1.27 15.20
CA ASP A 159 6.80 1.49 16.32
C ASP A 159 7.49 2.17 17.50
N ALA A 160 8.67 1.66 17.88
CA ALA A 160 9.47 2.23 18.97
C ALA A 160 9.92 3.68 18.67
N ALA A 161 10.38 3.96 17.44
CA ALA A 161 10.88 5.26 17.04
C ALA A 161 9.79 6.35 17.08
N PHE A 162 8.57 6.03 16.64
CA PHE A 162 7.43 6.96 16.67
C PHE A 162 6.54 6.82 17.91
N ARG A 163 6.88 5.93 18.85
CA ARG A 163 6.09 5.64 20.07
C ARG A 163 4.63 5.30 19.76
N ARG A 164 4.41 4.56 18.69
CA ARG A 164 3.11 4.10 18.21
C ARG A 164 3.12 2.57 18.15
N LYS A 165 1.95 1.95 17.99
CA LYS A 165 1.82 0.49 17.90
C LYS A 165 1.12 0.11 16.60
N ASN A 166 1.58 -0.99 16.01
CA ASN A 166 0.96 -1.58 14.81
C ASN A 166 0.88 -0.59 13.64
N LEU A 167 1.93 0.22 13.46
CA LEU A 167 2.03 1.12 12.32
C LEU A 167 1.93 0.32 11.02
N LYS A 168 1.07 0.76 10.11
CA LYS A 168 0.85 0.08 8.84
C LYS A 168 2.01 0.31 7.88
N ILE A 169 2.24 -0.70 7.05
CA ILE A 169 3.27 -0.73 6.02
C ILE A 169 2.61 -0.77 4.65
N TRP A 170 3.13 0.05 3.72
CA TRP A 170 2.85 -0.09 2.31
C TRP A 170 4.14 -0.50 1.60
N ILE A 171 4.11 -1.63 0.93
CA ILE A 171 5.13 -2.04 0.00
C ILE A 171 4.72 -1.46 -1.35
N THR A 172 5.23 -0.27 -1.63
CA THR A 172 4.85 0.53 -2.79
C THR A 172 5.63 0.16 -4.04
N GLU A 173 6.76 -0.51 -3.85
CA GLU A 173 7.51 -1.15 -4.93
C GLU A 173 8.16 -2.44 -4.45
N TYR A 174 8.06 -3.48 -5.26
CA TYR A 174 8.79 -4.72 -5.11
C TYR A 174 8.88 -5.45 -6.45
N GLY A 175 10.01 -6.07 -6.74
CA GLY A 175 10.19 -6.88 -7.94
C GLY A 175 11.53 -7.59 -7.94
N ASN A 176 11.67 -8.55 -8.82
CA ASN A 176 12.94 -9.20 -9.14
C ASN A 176 13.26 -8.91 -10.60
N GLU A 177 14.35 -8.22 -10.86
CA GLU A 177 14.82 -7.95 -12.21
C GLU A 177 15.30 -9.22 -12.89
N THR A 178 15.05 -9.34 -14.20
CA THR A 178 15.33 -10.56 -14.95
C THR A 178 16.38 -10.37 -16.02
N LYS A 179 17.14 -11.44 -16.25
CA LYS A 179 18.01 -11.59 -17.43
C LYS A 179 17.15 -11.70 -18.70
N PRO A 180 17.66 -11.29 -19.87
CA PRO A 180 18.97 -10.67 -20.10
C PRO A 180 18.99 -9.15 -19.81
N GLY A 181 17.85 -8.50 -19.62
CA GLY A 181 17.73 -7.04 -19.43
C GLY A 181 18.54 -6.53 -18.23
N GLU A 182 18.52 -7.24 -17.11
CA GLU A 182 19.43 -7.02 -16.00
C GLU A 182 20.43 -8.20 -15.91
N PRO A 183 21.69 -8.00 -16.32
CA PRO A 183 22.67 -9.09 -16.35
C PRO A 183 22.93 -9.78 -15.01
N LYS A 184 22.76 -9.03 -13.90
CA LYS A 184 22.88 -9.54 -12.52
C LYS A 184 21.54 -10.04 -11.96
N GLY A 185 20.47 -9.92 -12.73
CA GLY A 185 19.13 -10.33 -12.33
C GLY A 185 18.94 -11.84 -12.22
N VAL A 186 17.73 -12.23 -11.85
CA VAL A 186 17.30 -13.62 -11.80
C VAL A 186 16.89 -14.13 -13.20
N THR A 187 16.75 -15.43 -13.36
CA THR A 187 16.09 -16.00 -14.55
C THR A 187 14.57 -15.77 -14.45
N GLU A 188 13.84 -15.78 -15.57
CA GLU A 188 12.37 -15.73 -15.55
C GLU A 188 11.75 -16.88 -14.75
N ALA A 189 12.38 -18.05 -14.73
CA ALA A 189 11.93 -19.18 -13.92
C ALA A 189 12.06 -18.90 -12.41
N GLN A 190 13.16 -18.26 -12.00
CA GLN A 190 13.34 -17.82 -10.61
C GLN A 190 12.35 -16.71 -10.24
N GLN A 191 12.14 -15.71 -11.11
CA GLN A 191 11.13 -14.68 -10.89
C GLN A 191 9.76 -15.31 -10.67
N ALA A 192 9.36 -16.26 -11.53
CA ALA A 192 8.09 -16.97 -11.42
C ALA A 192 7.94 -17.77 -10.11
N ALA A 193 9.06 -18.30 -9.57
CA ALA A 193 9.07 -18.97 -8.27
C ALA A 193 9.05 -18.00 -7.07
N TYR A 194 9.65 -16.83 -7.22
CA TYR A 194 9.80 -15.85 -6.14
C TYR A 194 8.53 -15.00 -5.91
N ILE A 195 7.75 -14.74 -6.96
CA ILE A 195 6.49 -13.98 -6.87
C ILE A 195 5.53 -14.53 -5.81
N PRO A 196 5.14 -15.83 -5.84
CA PRO A 196 4.23 -16.36 -4.82
C PRO A 196 4.85 -16.33 -3.41
N GLN A 197 6.17 -16.48 -3.29
CA GLN A 197 6.86 -16.39 -2.00
C GLN A 197 6.77 -14.97 -1.43
N ALA A 198 7.08 -13.94 -2.22
CA ALA A 198 7.03 -12.54 -1.80
C ALA A 198 5.60 -12.14 -1.40
N LEU A 199 4.62 -12.48 -2.22
CA LEU A 199 3.21 -12.19 -1.93
C LEU A 199 2.70 -12.93 -0.69
N ALA A 200 3.12 -14.18 -0.47
CA ALA A 200 2.75 -14.93 0.72
C ALA A 200 3.38 -14.32 1.99
N MET A 201 4.64 -13.85 1.91
CA MET A 201 5.29 -13.16 3.03
C MET A 201 4.56 -11.86 3.38
N ALA A 202 4.25 -11.03 2.38
CA ALA A 202 3.50 -9.79 2.58
C ALA A 202 2.09 -10.04 3.18
N ARG A 203 1.41 -11.09 2.73
CA ARG A 203 0.06 -11.45 3.23
C ARG A 203 0.06 -12.01 4.64
N LYS A 204 1.13 -12.68 5.04
CA LYS A 204 1.27 -13.21 6.40
C LYS A 204 1.44 -12.08 7.42
N ASP A 205 1.91 -10.94 6.98
CA ASP A 205 2.13 -9.77 7.82
C ASP A 205 0.85 -8.92 7.90
N ALA A 206 0.17 -8.95 9.03
CA ALA A 206 -1.05 -8.18 9.27
C ALA A 206 -0.84 -6.65 9.25
N ARG A 207 0.40 -6.18 9.22
CA ARG A 207 0.74 -4.75 9.11
C ARG A 207 0.82 -4.28 7.68
N VAL A 208 1.06 -5.18 6.72
CA VAL A 208 1.13 -4.84 5.30
C VAL A 208 -0.28 -4.66 4.74
N ASP A 209 -0.65 -3.41 4.45
CA ASP A 209 -1.95 -3.04 3.88
C ASP A 209 -1.91 -2.96 2.34
N MET A 210 -0.71 -2.84 1.74
CA MET A 210 -0.54 -2.64 0.31
C MET A 210 0.74 -3.34 -0.16
N PHE A 211 0.66 -3.97 -1.32
CA PHE A 211 1.80 -4.53 -2.03
C PHE A 211 1.67 -4.24 -3.53
N ILE A 212 2.63 -3.51 -4.09
CA ILE A 212 2.68 -3.18 -5.51
C ILE A 212 3.88 -3.87 -6.14
N TRP A 213 3.61 -4.69 -7.16
CA TRP A 213 4.67 -5.24 -8.00
C TRP A 213 5.14 -4.16 -8.98
N PHE A 214 6.42 -3.92 -9.04
CA PHE A 214 7.06 -2.96 -9.91
C PHE A 214 7.95 -3.70 -10.92
N VAL A 215 7.67 -3.73 -12.22
CA VAL A 215 6.66 -3.06 -13.02
C VAL A 215 5.73 -4.10 -13.68
N MET A 216 4.72 -3.64 -14.45
CA MET A 216 3.86 -4.56 -15.22
C MET A 216 4.61 -5.17 -16.41
N GLN A 217 5.29 -4.34 -17.19
CA GLN A 217 5.96 -4.68 -18.44
C GLN A 217 7.37 -4.09 -18.46
N ASP A 218 8.34 -4.86 -18.97
CA ASP A 218 9.66 -4.34 -19.25
C ASP A 218 9.60 -3.27 -20.35
N SER A 219 10.56 -2.38 -20.36
CA SER A 219 10.67 -1.34 -21.37
C SER A 219 12.10 -1.27 -21.88
N GLN A 220 12.26 -1.21 -23.20
CA GLN A 220 13.57 -1.04 -23.82
C GLN A 220 14.22 0.26 -23.33
N GLY A 221 15.49 0.15 -22.92
CA GLY A 221 16.21 1.29 -22.35
C GLY A 221 15.82 1.66 -20.91
N SER A 222 14.83 0.99 -20.31
CA SER A 222 14.55 1.14 -18.89
C SER A 222 15.69 0.56 -18.04
N LEU A 223 16.01 1.26 -16.96
CA LEU A 223 16.95 0.76 -15.94
C LEU A 223 16.32 -0.34 -15.07
N TRP A 224 15.05 -0.71 -15.31
CA TRP A 224 14.32 -1.64 -14.46
C TRP A 224 13.60 -2.71 -15.27
N GLN A 225 13.95 -3.97 -15.06
CA GLN A 225 13.51 -5.11 -15.87
C GLN A 225 12.78 -6.18 -15.05
N SER A 226 11.90 -5.76 -14.14
CA SER A 226 11.13 -6.67 -13.27
C SER A 226 9.71 -6.95 -13.76
N GLY A 227 9.37 -6.56 -14.99
CA GLY A 227 8.05 -6.79 -15.59
C GLY A 227 7.60 -8.24 -15.53
N ILE A 228 6.31 -8.45 -15.49
CA ILE A 228 5.68 -9.77 -15.69
C ILE A 228 5.36 -10.02 -17.17
N TYR A 229 5.47 -8.97 -17.98
CA TYR A 229 5.51 -9.02 -19.44
C TYR A 229 6.86 -8.54 -19.94
N ARG A 230 7.31 -9.08 -21.09
CA ARG A 230 8.50 -8.60 -21.78
C ARG A 230 8.21 -7.27 -22.49
N ASN A 231 9.26 -6.64 -23.00
CA ASN A 231 9.17 -5.39 -23.75
C ASN A 231 8.21 -5.45 -24.96
N ASP A 232 8.13 -6.59 -25.64
CA ASP A 232 7.24 -6.84 -26.76
C ASP A 232 5.79 -7.14 -26.36
N GLY A 233 5.45 -7.08 -25.06
CA GLY A 233 4.13 -7.40 -24.53
C GLY A 233 3.88 -8.89 -24.33
N SER A 234 4.81 -9.78 -24.72
CA SER A 234 4.64 -11.21 -24.47
C SER A 234 4.77 -11.55 -22.99
N PRO A 235 3.97 -12.49 -22.45
CA PRO A 235 4.01 -12.83 -21.04
C PRO A 235 5.31 -13.56 -20.67
N LYS A 236 5.96 -13.17 -19.56
CA LYS A 236 7.00 -13.97 -18.93
C LYS A 236 6.40 -15.16 -18.17
N ARG A 237 7.23 -16.13 -17.79
CA ARG A 237 6.83 -17.25 -16.90
C ARG A 237 6.21 -16.78 -15.57
N ALA A 238 6.53 -15.57 -15.17
CA ALA A 238 6.02 -14.89 -13.98
C ALA A 238 4.53 -14.50 -14.07
N GLN A 239 4.02 -14.18 -15.26
CA GLN A 239 2.66 -13.64 -15.45
C GLN A 239 1.57 -14.57 -14.90
N PRO A 240 1.46 -15.85 -15.25
CA PRO A 240 0.44 -16.73 -14.71
C PRO A 240 0.63 -16.95 -13.19
N ARG A 241 1.86 -16.95 -12.68
CA ARG A 241 2.14 -17.06 -11.25
C ARG A 241 1.69 -15.82 -10.48
N PHE A 242 1.98 -14.64 -11.03
CA PHE A 242 1.49 -13.38 -10.46
C PHE A 242 -0.04 -13.33 -10.44
N ARG A 243 -0.69 -13.67 -11.55
CA ARG A 243 -2.16 -13.66 -11.66
C ARG A 243 -2.83 -14.53 -10.60
N VAL A 244 -2.26 -15.70 -10.30
CA VAL A 244 -2.76 -16.58 -9.24
C VAL A 244 -2.43 -16.05 -7.86
N ALA A 245 -1.19 -15.66 -7.62
CA ALA A 245 -0.71 -15.24 -6.31
C ALA A 245 -1.24 -13.85 -5.90
N ALA A 246 -1.45 -12.94 -6.86
CA ALA A 246 -2.00 -11.60 -6.62
C ALA A 246 -3.54 -11.56 -6.61
N ARG A 247 -4.20 -12.71 -6.78
CA ARG A 247 -5.66 -12.75 -6.55
C ARG A 247 -5.94 -12.13 -5.18
N PRO A 248 -6.88 -11.16 -5.09
CA PRO A 248 -7.28 -10.65 -3.79
C PRO A 248 -7.62 -11.86 -2.92
N LEU A 249 -7.01 -11.97 -1.76
CA LEU A 249 -7.63 -12.66 -0.66
C LEU A 249 -8.97 -11.96 -0.53
N SER A 250 -10.09 -12.68 -0.57
CA SER A 250 -11.43 -12.09 -0.57
C SER A 250 -11.41 -10.62 -0.22
N PRO A 251 -11.72 -9.69 -1.14
CA PRO A 251 -11.45 -8.28 -0.92
C PRO A 251 -12.34 -7.80 0.18
N ILE A 252 -11.95 -7.73 1.29
CA ILE A 252 -12.52 -7.37 2.57
C ILE A 252 -12.58 -8.63 3.46
N ASP A 253 -11.46 -9.17 3.84
CA ASP A 253 -11.29 -9.77 5.16
C ASP A 253 -11.35 -8.64 6.21
N GLY A 254 -12.39 -7.80 6.08
CA GLY A 254 -12.68 -6.72 6.98
C GLY A 254 -13.39 -7.27 8.19
N LYS A 255 -12.83 -7.07 9.36
CA LYS A 255 -13.55 -7.24 10.62
C LYS A 255 -14.18 -5.90 10.97
N LEU A 256 -15.50 -5.79 10.88
CA LEU A 256 -16.24 -4.68 11.44
C LEU A 256 -16.54 -5.00 12.91
N THR A 257 -16.03 -4.20 13.83
CA THR A 257 -16.39 -4.30 15.25
C THR A 257 -17.49 -3.28 15.55
N VAL A 258 -18.60 -3.74 16.10
CA VAL A 258 -19.72 -2.89 16.51
C VAL A 258 -20.03 -3.13 17.98
N ARG A 259 -20.71 -2.17 18.63
CA ARG A 259 -21.16 -2.34 20.02
C ARG A 259 -22.06 -3.58 20.14
N GLY A 260 -21.85 -4.41 21.16
CA GLY A 260 -22.74 -5.52 21.48
C GLY A 260 -24.16 -5.06 21.67
N GLY A 261 -25.12 -5.75 21.05
CA GLY A 261 -26.51 -5.36 20.98
C GLY A 261 -26.89 -4.50 19.76
N SER A 262 -25.92 -4.06 18.97
CA SER A 262 -26.20 -3.31 17.71
C SER A 262 -27.14 -4.07 16.79
N ARG A 263 -28.12 -3.34 16.24
CA ARG A 263 -29.11 -3.87 15.29
C ARG A 263 -28.87 -3.31 13.89
N ASN A 264 -29.06 -4.14 12.89
CA ASN A 264 -28.97 -3.76 11.48
C ASN A 264 -27.68 -3.02 11.13
N PRO A 265 -26.48 -3.59 11.45
CA PRO A 265 -25.22 -2.89 11.17
C PRO A 265 -25.09 -2.62 9.67
N THR A 266 -24.47 -1.49 9.34
CA THR A 266 -24.08 -1.17 7.96
C THR A 266 -22.65 -1.62 7.74
N VAL A 267 -22.40 -2.40 6.71
CA VAL A 267 -21.08 -2.81 6.26
C VAL A 267 -20.74 -2.11 4.96
N THR A 268 -19.52 -1.61 4.85
CA THR A 268 -19.03 -1.00 3.61
C THR A 268 -18.36 -2.09 2.78
N VAL A 269 -18.86 -2.31 1.58
CA VAL A 269 -18.36 -3.32 0.66
C VAL A 269 -17.60 -2.66 -0.48
N PHE A 270 -16.37 -3.10 -0.71
CA PHE A 270 -15.52 -2.58 -1.77
C PHE A 270 -15.69 -3.42 -3.04
N LEU A 271 -16.05 -2.77 -4.14
CA LEU A 271 -16.36 -3.38 -5.43
C LEU A 271 -15.44 -2.81 -6.52
N ARG A 272 -14.15 -3.02 -6.36
CA ARG A 272 -13.12 -2.47 -7.26
C ARG A 272 -13.40 -2.77 -8.74
N GLU A 273 -13.86 -3.97 -9.03
CA GLU A 273 -14.14 -4.43 -10.39
C GLU A 273 -15.28 -3.62 -11.05
N TYR A 274 -16.17 -3.08 -10.25
CA TYR A 274 -17.28 -2.28 -10.75
C TYR A 274 -16.86 -0.89 -11.15
N CYS A 275 -15.91 -0.29 -10.47
CA CYS A 275 -15.45 1.05 -10.81
C CYS A 275 -14.73 1.15 -12.15
N ALA A 276 -14.18 0.06 -12.65
CA ALA A 276 -13.58 0.04 -13.98
C ALA A 276 -14.60 0.23 -15.11
N ASN A 277 -15.85 -0.21 -14.88
CA ASN A 277 -16.88 -0.30 -15.92
C ASN A 277 -18.18 0.43 -15.57
N ASN A 278 -18.29 1.02 -14.37
CA ASN A 278 -19.50 1.68 -13.91
C ASN A 278 -19.17 3.05 -13.30
N PRO A 279 -19.87 4.12 -13.70
CA PRO A 279 -19.69 5.44 -13.11
C PRO A 279 -20.16 5.47 -11.65
N THR A 280 -19.63 6.43 -10.89
CA THR A 280 -20.13 6.74 -9.55
C THR A 280 -21.63 7.03 -9.58
N GLY A 281 -22.36 6.50 -8.61
CA GLY A 281 -23.81 6.61 -8.56
C GLY A 281 -24.56 5.46 -9.24
N THR A 282 -23.86 4.58 -9.99
CA THR A 282 -24.50 3.37 -10.54
C THR A 282 -25.19 2.59 -9.44
N THR A 283 -26.45 2.24 -9.66
CA THR A 283 -27.20 1.41 -8.72
C THR A 283 -26.68 -0.02 -8.75
N VAL A 284 -26.19 -0.49 -7.59
CA VAL A 284 -25.73 -1.86 -7.39
C VAL A 284 -26.78 -2.63 -6.62
N GLY A 285 -27.30 -3.69 -7.21
CA GLY A 285 -28.13 -4.67 -6.53
C GLY A 285 -27.27 -5.56 -5.63
N TYR A 286 -27.79 -5.96 -4.48
CA TYR A 286 -27.08 -6.91 -3.63
C TYR A 286 -28.00 -7.87 -2.88
N THR A 287 -27.48 -9.06 -2.60
CA THR A 287 -28.05 -10.00 -1.63
C THR A 287 -27.06 -10.15 -0.48
N VAL A 288 -27.48 -9.82 0.74
CA VAL A 288 -26.66 -10.00 1.95
C VAL A 288 -27.15 -11.19 2.76
N ARG A 289 -26.22 -12.03 3.21
CA ARG A 289 -26.48 -13.18 4.09
C ARG A 289 -25.57 -13.08 5.29
N ALA A 290 -26.13 -13.23 6.49
CA ALA A 290 -25.35 -13.28 7.72
C ALA A 290 -25.46 -14.66 8.38
N PHE A 291 -24.33 -15.19 8.85
CA PHE A 291 -24.22 -16.51 9.48
C PHE A 291 -23.57 -16.39 10.86
N GLN A 292 -24.08 -17.13 11.83
CA GLN A 292 -23.42 -17.40 13.08
C GLN A 292 -22.93 -18.87 13.08
N GLY A 293 -21.64 -19.06 12.93
CA GLY A 293 -21.10 -20.38 12.59
C GLY A 293 -21.66 -20.85 11.23
N ARG A 294 -22.34 -22.01 11.21
CA ARG A 294 -23.02 -22.55 10.02
C ARG A 294 -24.50 -22.11 9.90
N LYS A 295 -25.07 -21.54 10.95
CA LYS A 295 -26.50 -21.15 10.97
C LYS A 295 -26.70 -19.82 10.23
N LEU A 296 -27.58 -19.83 9.24
CA LEU A 296 -28.06 -18.60 8.58
C LEU A 296 -28.94 -17.81 9.56
N VAL A 297 -28.57 -16.55 9.82
CA VAL A 297 -29.27 -15.65 10.74
C VAL A 297 -30.25 -14.77 9.99
N THR A 298 -29.81 -14.23 8.85
CA THR A 298 -30.64 -13.37 8.00
C THR A 298 -30.17 -13.40 6.54
N VAL A 299 -31.11 -13.22 5.64
CA VAL A 299 -30.88 -12.95 4.22
C VAL A 299 -31.76 -11.78 3.78
N ARG A 300 -31.17 -10.81 3.07
CA ARG A 300 -31.92 -9.64 2.54
C ARG A 300 -31.35 -9.24 1.18
N GLN A 301 -32.22 -8.65 0.39
CA GLN A 301 -31.86 -8.00 -0.87
C GLN A 301 -32.01 -6.49 -0.73
N GLY A 302 -31.27 -5.74 -1.52
CA GLY A 302 -31.35 -4.29 -1.54
C GLY A 302 -30.55 -3.72 -2.70
N THR A 303 -30.55 -2.42 -2.77
CA THR A 303 -29.75 -1.64 -3.71
C THR A 303 -28.98 -0.57 -2.98
N ALA A 304 -27.82 -0.18 -3.50
CA ALA A 304 -27.04 0.95 -3.01
C ALA A 304 -26.30 1.62 -4.17
N PRO A 305 -26.09 2.95 -4.11
CA PRO A 305 -25.29 3.62 -5.11
C PRO A 305 -23.81 3.26 -4.97
N LEU A 306 -23.13 3.03 -6.07
CA LEU A 306 -21.68 2.87 -6.12
C LEU A 306 -21.02 4.19 -5.72
N GLY A 307 -20.27 4.17 -4.64
CA GLY A 307 -19.51 5.31 -4.16
C GLY A 307 -18.31 5.60 -5.04
N ILE A 308 -17.84 6.84 -4.96
CA ILE A 308 -16.64 7.33 -5.66
C ILE A 308 -15.36 6.59 -5.25
N ASP A 309 -15.37 5.94 -4.10
CA ASP A 309 -14.28 5.11 -3.57
C ASP A 309 -14.49 3.62 -3.88
N CYS A 310 -15.34 3.31 -4.86
CA CYS A 310 -15.71 1.95 -5.26
C CYS A 310 -16.38 1.13 -4.15
N THR A 311 -17.02 1.77 -3.21
CA THR A 311 -17.75 1.08 -2.13
C THR A 311 -19.25 1.23 -2.26
N ILE A 312 -19.98 0.28 -1.67
CA ILE A 312 -21.40 0.41 -1.39
C ILE A 312 -21.69 0.22 0.10
N PRO A 313 -22.59 0.99 0.70
CA PRO A 313 -23.09 0.75 2.05
C PRO A 313 -24.18 -0.33 2.00
N VAL A 314 -23.93 -1.46 2.67
CA VAL A 314 -24.88 -2.56 2.76
C VAL A 314 -25.44 -2.66 4.18
N ARG A 315 -26.72 -2.42 4.36
CA ARG A 315 -27.39 -2.55 5.65
C ARG A 315 -27.81 -4.02 5.87
N VAL A 316 -27.26 -4.66 6.91
CA VAL A 316 -27.56 -6.06 7.24
C VAL A 316 -28.81 -6.13 8.11
N THR A 317 -29.97 -5.87 7.47
CA THR A 317 -31.27 -5.82 8.16
C THR A 317 -31.62 -7.20 8.75
N GLY A 318 -32.13 -7.20 9.97
CA GLY A 318 -32.47 -8.42 10.71
C GLY A 318 -31.31 -9.02 11.50
N LEU A 319 -30.07 -8.47 11.39
CA LEU A 319 -28.96 -8.90 12.21
C LEU A 319 -28.91 -8.09 13.52
N ARG A 320 -28.96 -8.81 14.66
CA ARG A 320 -28.61 -8.28 15.98
C ARG A 320 -27.28 -8.87 16.42
N VAL A 321 -26.28 -8.04 16.57
CA VAL A 321 -24.92 -8.46 16.91
C VAL A 321 -24.79 -8.63 18.42
N ALA A 322 -24.74 -9.86 18.90
CA ALA A 322 -24.56 -10.14 20.31
C ALA A 322 -23.13 -9.83 20.77
N LYS A 323 -22.99 -9.42 22.05
CA LYS A 323 -21.70 -9.14 22.68
C LYS A 323 -20.77 -10.36 22.59
N LYS A 324 -19.50 -10.15 22.26
CA LYS A 324 -18.47 -11.21 22.12
C LYS A 324 -18.81 -12.30 21.06
N LYS A 325 -19.75 -12.05 20.17
CA LYS A 325 -20.08 -12.96 19.06
C LYS A 325 -19.63 -12.38 17.74
N SER A 326 -19.30 -13.29 16.82
CA SER A 326 -18.90 -12.93 15.44
C SER A 326 -19.86 -13.57 14.44
N TYR A 327 -20.11 -12.83 13.36
CA TYR A 327 -20.97 -13.23 12.27
C TYR A 327 -20.23 -13.11 10.95
N ARG A 328 -20.28 -14.18 10.16
CA ARG A 328 -19.81 -14.12 8.78
C ARG A 328 -20.91 -13.50 7.92
N VAL A 329 -20.59 -12.37 7.28
CA VAL A 329 -21.53 -11.69 6.37
C VAL A 329 -21.02 -11.85 4.95
N THR A 330 -21.83 -12.39 4.06
CA THR A 330 -21.56 -12.47 2.62
C THR A 330 -22.46 -11.48 1.90
N VAL A 331 -21.88 -10.71 1.00
CA VAL A 331 -22.59 -9.78 0.11
C VAL A 331 -22.33 -10.24 -1.32
N ASP A 332 -23.38 -10.61 -2.01
CA ASP A 332 -23.40 -10.92 -3.42
C ASP A 332 -23.95 -9.69 -4.15
N ALA A 333 -23.09 -8.99 -4.87
CA ALA A 333 -23.41 -7.73 -5.53
C ALA A 333 -23.42 -7.90 -7.05
N ASN A 334 -24.35 -7.25 -7.73
CA ASN A 334 -24.48 -7.26 -9.18
C ASN A 334 -24.87 -5.88 -9.72
N THR A 335 -24.63 -5.64 -10.98
CA THR A 335 -25.20 -4.54 -11.77
C THR A 335 -25.85 -5.09 -13.03
N ALA A 336 -26.59 -4.27 -13.75
CA ALA A 336 -27.20 -4.67 -15.00
C ALA A 336 -26.19 -5.15 -16.08
N THR A 337 -24.93 -4.67 -15.96
CA THR A 337 -23.87 -4.90 -16.95
C THR A 337 -22.68 -5.72 -16.44
N THR A 338 -22.61 -5.96 -15.14
CA THR A 338 -21.45 -6.63 -14.53
C THR A 338 -21.89 -7.87 -13.76
N ALA A 339 -21.19 -8.98 -13.99
CA ALA A 339 -21.45 -10.25 -13.33
C ALA A 339 -21.38 -10.14 -11.80
N SER A 340 -22.09 -11.06 -11.12
CA SER A 340 -22.14 -11.13 -9.67
C SER A 340 -20.74 -11.26 -9.04
N ILE A 341 -20.50 -10.48 -8.00
CA ILE A 341 -19.29 -10.52 -7.20
C ILE A 341 -19.65 -10.78 -5.74
N VAL A 342 -19.12 -11.86 -5.18
CA VAL A 342 -19.36 -12.20 -3.78
C VAL A 342 -18.23 -11.68 -2.90
N ARG A 343 -18.61 -11.01 -1.81
CA ARG A 343 -17.71 -10.52 -0.76
C ARG A 343 -18.08 -11.10 0.59
N THR A 344 -17.09 -11.46 1.39
CA THR A 344 -17.29 -11.99 2.74
C THR A 344 -16.55 -11.13 3.75
N LEU A 345 -17.22 -10.80 4.84
CA LEU A 345 -16.63 -10.03 5.94
C LEU A 345 -17.10 -10.59 7.29
N THR A 346 -16.38 -10.24 8.35
CA THR A 346 -16.76 -10.60 9.71
C THR A 346 -17.29 -9.40 10.46
N VAL A 347 -18.51 -9.51 11.03
CA VAL A 347 -19.07 -8.52 11.95
C VAL A 347 -18.98 -9.07 13.36
N ALA A 348 -18.30 -8.35 14.24
CA ALA A 348 -18.10 -8.78 15.64
C ALA A 348 -18.71 -7.76 16.62
N GLY A 349 -19.33 -8.26 17.67
CA GLY A 349 -19.78 -7.48 18.80
C GLY A 349 -18.67 -7.27 19.82
N ALA A 350 -18.40 -6.02 20.18
CA ALA A 350 -17.48 -5.68 21.27
C ALA A 350 -18.06 -6.08 22.65
#